data_dc8329fdca738a223dc59df7f79839f8
#
_entry.id   dc8329fdca738a223dc59df7f79839f8
#
_cell.length_a   1.000
_cell.length_b   1.000
_cell.length_c   1.000
_cell.angle_alpha   90.00
_cell.angle_beta   90.00
_cell.angle_gamma   90.00
#
_symmetry.space_group_name_H-M   'P 1'
#
loop_
_entity.id
_entity.type
_entity.pdbx_description
1 polymer ?
#
loop_
_entity_poly.entity_id
_entity_poly.type
_entity_poly.pdbx_seq_one_letter_code
_entity_poly.pdbx_strand_id
1 'polypeptide(L)'
;MTNDSLPQLKNSLEEQGVRYCLPSYVDIHGVSKSKFVPISHFDRMMAGSELCTGAALDGVPQDVSDEEVSSHPDPESVIILPWKKDVAWFASDLWCEGKPFEPCSRNIFKAILA
;
A
#
# COMPACT_ATOMS: atom_id res chain seq x y z
N MET A 1 4.85 -10.80 9.23
CA MET A 1 3.89 -11.74 8.62
C MET A 1 4.53 -12.36 7.38
N THR A 2 4.44 -13.67 7.23
CA THR A 2 5.02 -14.40 6.09
C THR A 2 4.01 -14.50 4.94
N ASN A 3 4.49 -14.86 3.73
CA ASN A 3 3.60 -15.07 2.59
C ASN A 3 2.54 -16.15 2.84
N ASP A 4 2.86 -17.13 3.70
CA ASP A 4 1.94 -18.23 4.04
C ASP A 4 0.72 -17.77 4.82
N SER A 5 0.79 -16.60 5.48
CA SER A 5 -0.32 -16.06 6.26
C SER A 5 -1.22 -15.09 5.46
N LEU A 6 -0.84 -14.71 4.24
CA LEU A 6 -1.66 -13.84 3.40
C LEU A 6 -3.01 -14.44 3.01
N PRO A 7 -3.10 -15.73 2.60
CA PRO A 7 -4.41 -16.34 2.35
C PRO A 7 -5.31 -16.37 3.58
N GLN A 8 -4.74 -16.56 4.76
CA GLN A 8 -5.49 -16.53 6.01
C GLN A 8 -6.01 -15.13 6.31
N LEU A 9 -5.22 -14.09 6.08
CA LEU A 9 -5.64 -12.71 6.24
C LEU A 9 -6.79 -12.39 5.29
N LYS A 10 -6.67 -12.76 4.02
CA LYS A 10 -7.73 -12.55 3.03
C LYS A 10 -9.03 -13.21 3.47
N ASN A 11 -8.97 -14.48 3.89
CA ASN A 11 -10.14 -15.22 4.35
C ASN A 11 -10.78 -14.57 5.57
N SER A 12 -9.97 -14.12 6.53
CA SER A 12 -10.45 -13.44 7.72
C SER A 12 -11.18 -12.15 7.37
N LEU A 13 -10.63 -11.37 6.44
CA LEU A 13 -11.26 -10.13 6.00
C LEU A 13 -12.59 -10.39 5.29
N GLU A 14 -12.63 -11.40 4.42
CA GLU A 14 -13.86 -11.77 3.71
C GLU A 14 -14.94 -12.24 4.69
N GLU A 15 -14.58 -13.01 5.70
CA GLU A 15 -15.50 -13.46 6.76
C GLU A 15 -16.08 -12.29 7.56
N GLN A 16 -15.32 -11.22 7.71
CA GLN A 16 -15.77 -10.00 8.41
C GLN A 16 -16.57 -9.05 7.51
N GLY A 17 -16.79 -9.43 6.25
CA GLY A 17 -17.59 -8.64 5.31
C GLY A 17 -16.80 -7.64 4.49
N VAL A 18 -15.47 -7.70 4.51
CA VAL A 18 -14.63 -6.82 3.70
C VAL A 18 -14.75 -7.19 2.22
N ARG A 19 -15.02 -6.19 1.39
CA ARG A 19 -15.16 -6.33 -0.06
C ARG A 19 -14.10 -5.56 -0.84
N TYR A 20 -13.48 -4.55 -0.21
CA TYR A 20 -12.52 -3.65 -0.85
C TYR A 20 -11.36 -3.37 0.07
N CYS A 21 -10.21 -3.05 -0.53
CA CYS A 21 -9.00 -2.65 0.18
C CYS A 21 -8.55 -1.27 -0.27
N LEU A 22 -7.97 -0.51 0.67
CA LEU A 22 -7.36 0.79 0.39
C LEU A 22 -5.87 0.72 0.73
N PRO A 23 -5.01 0.31 -0.21
CA PRO A 23 -3.57 0.45 -0.01
C PRO A 23 -3.21 1.93 -0.07
N SER A 24 -2.69 2.46 1.02
CA SER A 24 -2.51 3.89 1.20
C SER A 24 -1.07 4.23 1.56
N TYR A 25 -0.55 5.31 0.99
CA TYR A 25 0.68 5.89 1.46
C TYR A 25 0.46 7.38 1.76
N VAL A 26 1.35 7.96 2.55
CA VAL A 26 1.24 9.37 2.95
C VAL A 26 2.36 10.15 2.25
N ASP A 27 1.99 11.26 1.59
CA ASP A 27 2.95 12.11 0.92
C ASP A 27 3.65 13.08 1.89
N ILE A 28 4.51 13.96 1.38
CA ILE A 28 5.27 14.90 2.21
C ILE A 28 4.38 15.94 2.89
N HIS A 29 3.14 16.10 2.46
CA HIS A 29 2.18 17.03 3.06
C HIS A 29 1.30 16.36 4.11
N GLY A 30 1.52 15.08 4.41
CA GLY A 30 0.69 14.32 5.33
C GLY A 30 -0.66 13.90 4.74
N VAL A 31 -0.80 13.96 3.42
CA VAL A 31 -2.05 13.57 2.73
C VAL A 31 -2.00 12.11 2.35
N SER A 32 -3.01 11.35 2.75
CA SER A 32 -3.15 9.95 2.39
C SER A 32 -3.59 9.80 0.94
N LYS A 33 -2.87 9.00 0.20
CA LYS A 33 -3.16 8.67 -1.20
C LYS A 33 -3.43 7.18 -1.31
N SER A 34 -4.53 6.81 -1.94
CA SER A 34 -4.98 5.42 -1.98
C SER A 34 -5.57 5.06 -3.33
N LYS A 35 -5.61 3.75 -3.58
CA LYS A 35 -6.43 3.18 -4.64
C LYS A 35 -7.50 2.30 -4.00
N PHE A 36 -8.62 2.13 -4.68
CA PHE A 36 -9.74 1.32 -4.20
C PHE A 36 -9.69 -0.01 -4.93
N VAL A 37 -9.31 -1.07 -4.22
CA VAL A 37 -9.01 -2.38 -4.81
C VAL A 37 -10.02 -3.42 -4.32
N PRO A 38 -10.72 -4.13 -5.24
CA PRO A 38 -11.60 -5.22 -4.82
C PRO A 38 -10.83 -6.33 -4.10
N ILE A 39 -11.45 -6.96 -3.11
CA ILE A 39 -10.82 -8.04 -2.33
C ILE A 39 -10.40 -9.22 -3.22
N SER A 40 -11.06 -9.43 -4.35
CA SER A 40 -10.67 -10.47 -5.32
C SER A 40 -9.28 -10.26 -5.90
N HIS A 41 -8.73 -9.07 -5.84
CA HIS A 41 -7.39 -8.72 -6.30
C HIS A 41 -6.36 -8.66 -5.17
N PHE A 42 -6.72 -9.16 -3.98
CA PHE A 42 -5.89 -9.07 -2.78
C PHE A 42 -4.46 -9.59 -3.00
N ASP A 43 -4.31 -10.76 -3.62
CA ASP A 43 -2.99 -11.37 -3.80
C ASP A 43 -2.08 -10.50 -4.68
N ARG A 44 -2.62 -9.96 -5.79
CA ARG A 44 -1.87 -9.05 -6.66
C ARG A 44 -1.55 -7.73 -5.98
N MET A 45 -2.50 -7.19 -5.24
CA MET A 45 -2.31 -5.95 -4.48
C MET A 45 -1.16 -6.10 -3.49
N MET A 46 -1.14 -7.21 -2.73
CA MET A 46 -0.07 -7.47 -1.76
C MET A 46 1.29 -7.68 -2.42
N ALA A 47 1.30 -8.13 -3.66
CA ALA A 47 2.52 -8.31 -4.45
C ALA A 47 3.01 -7.02 -5.12
N GLY A 48 2.30 -5.91 -4.96
CA GLY A 48 2.72 -4.61 -5.49
C GLY A 48 2.18 -4.29 -6.88
N SER A 49 0.99 -4.79 -7.23
CA SER A 49 0.39 -4.52 -8.55
C SER A 49 -0.12 -3.08 -8.72
N GLU A 50 -0.35 -2.36 -7.61
CA GLU A 50 -0.88 -1.00 -7.67
C GLU A 50 0.24 -0.01 -7.90
N LEU A 51 0.23 0.63 -9.07
CA LEU A 51 1.27 1.53 -9.54
C LEU A 51 0.82 2.97 -9.48
N CYS A 52 1.77 3.88 -9.30
CA CYS A 52 1.53 5.31 -9.42
C CYS A 52 2.73 5.99 -10.10
N THR A 53 2.46 7.10 -10.76
CA THR A 53 3.50 7.89 -11.42
C THR A 53 4.19 8.76 -10.39
N GLY A 54 5.47 8.48 -10.11
CA GLY A 54 6.24 9.24 -9.11
C GLY A 54 6.34 10.72 -9.43
N ALA A 55 6.42 11.07 -10.71
CA ALA A 55 6.48 12.47 -11.15
C ALA A 55 5.25 13.29 -10.75
N ALA A 56 4.11 12.63 -10.51
CA ALA A 56 2.88 13.28 -10.07
C ALA A 56 2.82 13.48 -8.55
N LEU A 57 3.82 12.98 -7.82
CA LEU A 57 3.87 13.05 -6.36
C LEU A 57 4.82 14.16 -5.93
N ASP A 58 4.34 15.05 -5.07
CA ASP A 58 5.16 16.13 -4.54
C ASP A 58 6.32 15.55 -3.70
N GLY A 59 7.50 16.11 -3.87
CA GLY A 59 8.69 15.70 -3.13
C GLY A 59 9.38 14.45 -3.64
N VAL A 60 8.86 13.82 -4.69
CA VAL A 60 9.47 12.65 -5.31
C VAL A 60 10.31 13.09 -6.50
N PRO A 61 11.63 12.81 -6.52
CA PRO A 61 12.52 13.30 -7.57
C PRO A 61 12.48 12.36 -8.79
N GLN A 62 11.32 12.30 -9.46
CA GLN A 62 11.14 11.51 -10.67
C GLN A 62 10.59 12.35 -11.81
N ASP A 63 10.94 11.95 -13.03
CA ASP A 63 10.40 12.49 -14.27
C ASP A 63 9.30 11.56 -14.79
N VAL A 64 8.47 12.05 -15.71
CA VAL A 64 7.40 11.24 -16.32
C VAL A 64 7.94 10.06 -17.11
N SER A 65 9.20 10.12 -17.54
CA SER A 65 9.88 9.02 -18.25
C SER A 65 10.44 7.96 -17.31
N ASP A 66 10.48 8.21 -16.01
CA ASP A 66 10.98 7.23 -15.04
C ASP A 66 9.96 6.11 -14.82
N GLU A 67 10.44 4.97 -14.30
CA GLU A 67 9.59 3.83 -14.03
C GLU A 67 8.59 4.17 -12.93
N GLU A 68 7.38 3.62 -13.04
CA GLU A 68 6.33 3.84 -12.04
C GLU A 68 6.70 3.24 -10.69
N VAL A 69 6.21 3.87 -9.63
CA VAL A 69 6.37 3.37 -8.25
C VAL A 69 5.25 2.41 -7.92
N SER A 70 5.59 1.29 -7.28
CA SER A 70 4.61 0.30 -6.86
C SER A 70 4.30 0.44 -5.37
N SER A 71 3.05 0.19 -5.01
CA SER A 71 2.57 0.20 -3.63
C SER A 71 2.64 -1.21 -3.06
N HIS A 72 3.33 -1.38 -1.93
CA HIS A 72 3.44 -2.65 -1.22
C HIS A 72 2.77 -2.53 0.14
N PRO A 73 1.50 -2.97 0.27
CA PRO A 73 0.79 -2.89 1.54
C PRO A 73 1.45 -3.75 2.62
N ASP A 74 1.46 -3.23 3.84
CA ASP A 74 1.92 -3.96 5.01
C ASP A 74 0.75 -4.73 5.61
N PRO A 75 0.76 -6.07 5.57
CA PRO A 75 -0.37 -6.86 6.08
C PRO A 75 -0.61 -6.69 7.58
N GLU A 76 0.41 -6.32 8.34
CA GLU A 76 0.27 -6.10 9.79
C GLU A 76 -0.39 -4.76 10.12
N SER A 77 -0.51 -3.85 9.16
CA SER A 77 -1.09 -2.53 9.35
C SER A 77 -2.60 -2.49 9.15
N VAL A 78 -3.23 -3.59 8.79
CA VAL A 78 -4.64 -3.61 8.37
C VAL A 78 -5.59 -3.07 9.43
N ILE A 79 -6.51 -2.21 8.98
CA ILE A 79 -7.59 -1.67 9.82
C ILE A 79 -8.88 -1.72 9.00
N ILE A 80 -9.91 -2.36 9.56
CA ILE A 80 -11.25 -2.28 8.96
C ILE A 80 -11.84 -0.93 9.37
N LEU A 81 -12.28 -0.14 8.37
CA LEU A 81 -12.78 1.21 8.64
C LEU A 81 -14.05 1.17 9.47
N PRO A 82 -14.09 1.85 10.63
CA PRO A 82 -15.28 1.80 11.49
C PRO A 82 -16.51 2.46 10.87
N TRP A 83 -16.32 3.40 9.94
CA TRP A 83 -17.43 4.07 9.25
C TRP A 83 -17.81 3.41 7.92
N LYS A 84 -17.01 2.45 7.45
CA LYS A 84 -17.28 1.72 6.21
C LYS A 84 -16.69 0.33 6.33
N LYS A 85 -17.42 -0.57 6.97
CA LYS A 85 -16.93 -1.88 7.41
C LYS A 85 -16.66 -2.88 6.30
N ASP A 86 -17.02 -2.59 5.07
CA ASP A 86 -16.68 -3.40 3.90
C ASP A 86 -15.33 -3.01 3.29
N VAL A 87 -14.61 -2.08 3.91
CA VAL A 87 -13.30 -1.60 3.44
C VAL A 87 -12.23 -1.83 4.49
N ALA A 88 -11.12 -2.46 4.08
CA ALA A 88 -9.91 -2.62 4.88
C ALA A 88 -8.83 -1.65 4.38
N TRP A 89 -8.28 -0.87 5.28
CA TRP A 89 -7.18 0.08 5.01
C TRP A 89 -5.85 -0.57 5.34
N PHE A 90 -4.84 -0.32 4.49
CA PHE A 90 -3.46 -0.77 4.70
C PHE A 90 -2.51 0.41 4.55
N ALA A 91 -1.49 0.48 5.41
CA ALA A 91 -0.35 1.34 5.18
C ALA A 91 0.58 0.66 4.17
N SER A 92 1.03 1.41 3.18
CA SER A 92 1.86 0.87 2.10
C SER A 92 3.22 1.55 2.06
N ASP A 93 4.23 0.78 1.69
CA ASP A 93 5.54 1.28 1.31
C ASP A 93 5.59 1.43 -0.20
N LEU A 94 6.37 2.40 -0.69
CA LEU A 94 6.60 2.55 -2.13
C LEU A 94 7.88 1.82 -2.53
N TRP A 95 7.83 1.18 -3.68
CA TRP A 95 8.96 0.47 -4.29
C TRP A 95 9.14 0.94 -5.73
N CYS A 96 10.37 0.91 -6.21
CA CYS A 96 10.70 1.23 -7.59
C CYS A 96 11.78 0.28 -8.07
N GLU A 97 11.60 -0.29 -9.25
CA GLU A 97 12.56 -1.22 -9.85
C GLU A 97 12.92 -2.40 -8.93
N GLY A 98 11.93 -2.92 -8.21
CA GLY A 98 12.10 -4.07 -7.33
C GLY A 98 12.80 -3.77 -6.01
N LYS A 99 12.99 -2.51 -5.66
CA LYS A 99 13.64 -2.07 -4.42
C LYS A 99 12.78 -1.08 -3.66
N PRO A 100 12.91 -1.01 -2.32
CA PRO A 100 12.27 0.05 -1.56
C PRO A 100 12.66 1.42 -2.11
N PHE A 101 11.65 2.27 -2.33
CA PHE A 101 11.86 3.60 -2.91
C PHE A 101 12.31 4.55 -1.81
N GLU A 102 13.55 5.06 -1.91
CA GLU A 102 14.15 5.90 -0.86
C GLU A 102 13.35 7.17 -0.51
N PRO A 103 12.78 7.91 -1.47
CA PRO A 103 12.00 9.10 -1.15
C PRO A 103 10.64 8.83 -0.50
N CYS A 104 10.25 7.59 -0.27
CA CYS A 104 8.99 7.25 0.37
C CYS A 104 9.03 7.61 1.86
N SER A 105 8.06 8.38 2.33
CA SER A 105 7.99 8.84 3.73
C SER A 105 8.06 7.69 4.74
N ARG A 106 7.32 6.61 4.49
CA ARG A 106 7.29 5.46 5.39
C ARG A 106 8.62 4.72 5.39
N ASN A 107 9.28 4.60 4.23
CA ASN A 107 10.61 3.98 4.14
C ASN A 107 11.66 4.80 4.89
N ILE A 108 11.61 6.13 4.78
CA ILE A 108 12.49 7.02 5.53
C ILE A 108 12.29 6.85 7.03
N PHE A 109 11.05 6.80 7.48
CA PHE A 109 10.71 6.61 8.89
C PHE A 109 11.24 5.28 9.42
N LYS A 110 11.06 4.21 8.68
CA LYS A 110 11.58 2.88 9.04
C LYS A 110 13.11 2.89 9.15
N ALA A 111 13.80 3.55 8.22
CA ALA A 111 15.26 3.64 8.24
C ALA A 111 15.76 4.38 9.48
N ILE A 112 15.04 5.41 9.94
CA ILE A 112 15.37 6.15 11.16
C ILE A 112 15.17 5.30 12.40
N LEU A 113 14.15 4.45 12.42
CA LEU A 113 13.85 3.58 13.57
C LEU A 113 14.78 2.37 13.66
N ALA A 114 15.42 2.01 12.57
CA ALA A 114 16.29 0.80 12.52
C ALA A 114 17.58 0.96 13.31
#